data_577af502e4d3b3c5444b95c28201fe7a
#
_entry.id   577af502e4d3b3c5444b95c28201fe7a
#
_cell.length_a   1.000
_cell.length_b   1.000
_cell.length_c   1.000
_cell.angle_alpha   90.00
_cell.angle_beta   90.00
_cell.angle_gamma   90.00
#
_symmetry.space_group_name_H-M   'P 1'
#
loop_
_entity.id
_entity.type
_entity.pdbx_description
1 polymer ?
#
loop_
_entity_poly.entity_id
_entity_poly.type
_entity_poly.pdbx_seq_one_letter_code
_entity_poly.pdbx_strand_id
1 'polypeptide(L)'
;MESVKQILRQYIKTVLQKTLLPLCYLWGKRRPVNEKLILFADSNTFRIPESMILMREELKKRGYTVEEHFCDFSSAGMTASLKYMIKFMVRYAQAGAVFVCNYFVPCTACKKRSETKVVQLWHSCGALKKFGYDAPDDISSHFRGSVTRNYDYYTVS
;
A
#
# COMPACT_ATOMS: atom_id res chain seq x y z
N MET A 1 21.42 -7.93 -15.04
CA MET A 1 22.28 -7.26 -14.01
C MET A 1 21.60 -5.95 -13.62
N GLU A 2 21.20 -5.78 -12.36
CA GLU A 2 20.56 -4.53 -11.91
C GLU A 2 21.57 -3.37 -11.99
N SER A 3 21.10 -2.21 -12.46
CA SER A 3 21.96 -1.02 -12.50
C SER A 3 22.22 -0.48 -11.09
N VAL A 4 23.33 0.22 -10.88
CA VAL A 4 23.65 0.86 -9.58
C VAL A 4 22.51 1.76 -9.10
N LYS A 5 21.83 2.47 -10.02
CA LYS A 5 20.67 3.30 -9.70
C LYS A 5 19.48 2.47 -9.17
N GLN A 6 19.25 1.27 -9.72
CA GLN A 6 18.20 0.37 -9.24
C GLN A 6 18.52 -0.15 -7.85
N ILE A 7 19.75 -0.60 -7.61
CA ILE A 7 20.22 -1.06 -6.30
C ILE A 7 20.05 0.06 -5.26
N LEU A 8 20.51 1.28 -5.55
CA LEU A 8 20.35 2.43 -4.66
C LEU A 8 18.87 2.72 -4.32
N ARG A 9 17.98 2.65 -5.32
CA ARG A 9 16.55 2.80 -5.10
C ARG A 9 15.98 1.75 -4.13
N GLN A 10 16.43 0.50 -4.19
CA GLN A 10 15.97 -0.56 -3.28
C GLN A 10 16.44 -0.32 -1.84
N TYR A 11 17.67 0.18 -1.67
CA TYR A 11 18.16 0.58 -0.34
C TYR A 11 17.35 1.75 0.23
N ILE A 12 17.10 2.78 -0.57
CA ILE A 12 16.26 3.93 -0.16
C ILE A 12 14.86 3.44 0.24
N LYS A 13 14.21 2.58 -0.55
CA LYS A 13 12.91 1.99 -0.20
C LYS A 13 12.97 1.25 1.14
N THR A 14 14.02 0.46 1.36
CA THR A 14 14.20 -0.29 2.61
C THR A 14 14.37 0.65 3.81
N VAL A 15 15.20 1.69 3.67
CA VAL A 15 15.40 2.68 4.75
C VAL A 15 14.09 3.40 5.05
N LEU A 16 13.38 3.90 4.04
CA LEU A 16 12.09 4.56 4.21
C LEU A 16 11.08 3.64 4.92
N GLN A 17 10.98 2.39 4.49
CA GLN A 17 10.07 1.41 5.09
C GLN A 17 10.38 1.14 6.55
N LYS A 18 11.66 1.10 6.93
CA LYS A 18 12.08 0.75 8.30
C LYS A 18 12.17 1.93 9.27
N THR A 19 12.19 3.17 8.76
CA THR A 19 12.40 4.37 9.58
C THR A 19 11.27 5.37 9.45
N LEU A 20 11.22 6.11 8.36
CA LEU A 20 10.30 7.25 8.19
C LEU A 20 8.82 6.84 8.21
N LEU A 21 8.47 5.78 7.46
CA LEU A 21 7.06 5.37 7.38
C LEU A 21 6.50 4.90 8.72
N PRO A 22 7.22 4.09 9.54
CA PRO A 22 6.79 3.77 10.90
C PRO A 22 6.59 5.01 11.79
N LEU A 23 7.48 6.00 11.71
CA LEU A 23 7.35 7.25 12.49
C LEU A 23 6.10 8.03 12.09
N CYS A 24 5.81 8.15 10.79
CA CYS A 24 4.58 8.78 10.30
C CYS A 24 3.33 8.03 10.78
N TYR A 25 3.37 6.70 10.77
CA TYR A 25 2.29 5.88 11.30
C TYR A 25 2.08 6.10 12.80
N LEU A 26 3.16 6.10 13.59
CA LEU A 26 3.10 6.39 15.04
C LEU A 26 2.52 7.78 15.32
N TRP A 27 2.86 8.77 14.50
CA TRP A 27 2.26 10.10 14.63
C TRP A 27 0.76 10.07 14.34
N GLY A 28 0.32 9.34 13.31
CA GLY A 28 -1.10 9.11 13.00
C GLY A 28 -1.87 8.41 14.12
N LYS A 29 -1.20 7.51 14.88
CA LYS A 29 -1.79 6.78 16.01
C LYS A 29 -2.21 7.67 17.19
N ARG A 30 -1.85 8.94 17.20
CA ARG A 30 -2.36 9.90 18.21
C ARG A 30 -3.87 10.09 18.14
N ARG A 31 -4.48 9.75 17.01
CA ARG A 31 -5.94 9.72 16.85
C ARG A 31 -6.45 8.26 16.90
N PRO A 32 -7.67 8.04 17.41
CA PRO A 32 -8.28 6.71 17.40
C PRO A 32 -8.53 6.21 15.97
N VAL A 33 -8.77 4.92 15.84
CA VAL A 33 -9.27 4.34 14.59
C VAL A 33 -10.70 4.82 14.37
N ASN A 34 -10.99 5.26 13.15
CA ASN A 34 -12.34 5.49 12.66
C ASN A 34 -12.73 4.28 11.82
N GLU A 35 -13.57 3.40 12.36
CA GLU A 35 -14.02 2.18 11.68
C GLU A 35 -14.77 2.46 10.36
N LYS A 36 -15.33 3.66 10.22
CA LYS A 36 -16.00 4.08 8.99
C LYS A 36 -15.06 4.70 7.96
N LEU A 37 -13.78 4.89 8.28
CA LEU A 37 -12.80 5.39 7.32
C LEU A 37 -12.19 4.23 6.53
N ILE A 38 -12.40 4.25 5.23
CA ILE A 38 -11.86 3.28 4.28
C ILE A 38 -10.88 3.97 3.34
N LEU A 39 -9.70 3.41 3.20
CA LEU A 39 -8.70 3.89 2.24
C LEU A 39 -8.63 2.96 1.03
N PHE A 40 -8.66 3.53 -0.16
CA PHE A 40 -8.28 2.85 -1.40
C PHE A 40 -6.91 3.37 -1.81
N ALA A 41 -5.93 2.49 -2.00
CA ALA A 41 -4.57 2.89 -2.28
C ALA A 41 -3.88 2.01 -3.32
N ASP A 42 -3.03 2.62 -4.14
CA ASP A 42 -2.14 1.90 -5.05
C ASP A 42 -0.92 2.76 -5.37
N SER A 43 0.18 2.10 -5.80
CA SER A 43 1.44 2.74 -6.15
C SER A 43 1.77 2.71 -7.66
N ASN A 44 0.85 2.20 -8.48
CA ASN A 44 1.06 1.98 -9.91
C ASN A 44 0.07 2.76 -10.79
N THR A 45 -0.75 3.63 -10.21
CA THR A 45 -1.76 4.41 -10.92
C THR A 45 -2.03 5.73 -10.21
N PHE A 46 -2.50 6.73 -10.95
CA PHE A 46 -2.98 8.01 -10.39
C PHE A 46 -4.49 8.04 -10.17
N ARG A 47 -5.20 7.01 -10.59
CA ARG A 47 -6.66 6.95 -10.52
C ARG A 47 -7.11 5.64 -9.90
N ILE A 48 -8.32 5.66 -9.37
CA ILE A 48 -8.93 4.44 -8.84
C ILE A 48 -9.08 3.40 -9.96
N PRO A 49 -8.62 2.15 -9.78
CA PRO A 49 -8.84 1.07 -10.72
C PRO A 49 -10.33 0.74 -10.88
N GLU A 50 -10.73 0.33 -12.08
CA GLU A 50 -12.14 -0.02 -12.37
C GLU A 50 -12.68 -1.08 -11.41
N SER A 51 -11.85 -2.06 -11.04
CA SER A 51 -12.19 -3.11 -10.07
C SER A 51 -12.59 -2.59 -8.69
N MET A 52 -12.21 -1.36 -8.33
CA MET A 52 -12.53 -0.74 -7.05
C MET A 52 -13.72 0.23 -7.11
N ILE A 53 -14.17 0.64 -8.30
CA ILE A 53 -15.20 1.70 -8.46
C ILE A 53 -16.52 1.27 -7.82
N LEU A 54 -17.02 0.09 -8.16
CA LEU A 54 -18.30 -0.40 -7.62
C LEU A 54 -18.26 -0.54 -6.10
N MET A 55 -17.15 -1.06 -5.57
CA MET A 55 -16.97 -1.19 -4.12
C MET A 55 -16.96 0.19 -3.44
N ARG A 56 -16.25 1.18 -4.02
CA ARG A 56 -16.23 2.55 -3.51
C ARG A 56 -17.64 3.14 -3.42
N GLU A 57 -18.43 3.02 -4.49
CA GLU A 57 -19.79 3.56 -4.52
C GLU A 57 -20.69 2.87 -3.49
N GLU A 58 -20.59 1.56 -3.35
CA GLU A 58 -21.36 0.80 -2.39
C GLU A 58 -21.00 1.17 -0.94
N LEU A 59 -19.71 1.32 -0.64
CA LEU A 59 -19.26 1.76 0.68
C LEU A 59 -19.75 3.18 1.01
N LYS A 60 -19.71 4.10 0.06
CA LYS A 60 -20.27 5.45 0.25
C LYS A 60 -21.77 5.42 0.54
N LYS A 61 -22.54 4.61 -0.19
CA LYS A 61 -23.99 4.41 0.07
C LYS A 61 -24.26 3.86 1.48
N ARG A 62 -23.38 3.02 1.99
CA ARG A 62 -23.48 2.47 3.36
C ARG A 62 -22.99 3.44 4.44
N GLY A 63 -22.64 4.68 4.09
CA GLY A 63 -22.22 5.71 5.03
C GLY A 63 -20.77 5.60 5.49
N TYR A 64 -19.90 4.91 4.73
CA TYR A 64 -18.46 4.93 4.97
C TYR A 64 -17.82 6.18 4.36
N THR A 65 -16.81 6.72 5.03
CA THR A 65 -15.94 7.74 4.48
C THR A 65 -14.85 7.06 3.66
N VAL A 66 -14.83 7.30 2.36
CA VAL A 66 -13.84 6.71 1.46
C VAL A 66 -12.83 7.76 1.05
N GLU A 67 -11.54 7.49 1.28
CA GLU A 67 -10.43 8.30 0.79
C GLU A 67 -9.63 7.53 -0.27
N GLU A 68 -9.27 8.25 -1.33
CA GLU A 68 -8.53 7.72 -2.46
C GLU A 68 -7.07 8.18 -2.37
N HIS A 69 -6.16 7.21 -2.33
CA HIS A 69 -4.72 7.38 -2.23
C HIS A 69 -4.05 6.65 -3.39
N PHE A 70 -3.89 7.33 -4.52
CA PHE A 70 -3.28 6.78 -5.74
C PHE A 70 -2.08 7.63 -6.16
N CYS A 71 -0.96 6.98 -6.45
CA CYS A 71 0.24 7.64 -6.93
C CYS A 71 1.10 6.64 -7.72
N ASP A 72 1.33 6.90 -8.97
CA ASP A 72 2.27 6.08 -9.73
C ASP A 72 3.72 6.45 -9.36
N PHE A 73 4.36 5.61 -8.56
CA PHE A 73 5.73 5.82 -8.09
C PHE A 73 6.79 5.74 -9.20
N SER A 74 6.43 5.18 -10.35
CA SER A 74 7.35 5.11 -11.49
C SER A 74 7.50 6.46 -12.19
N SER A 75 6.43 7.25 -12.22
CA SER A 75 6.37 8.53 -12.97
C SER A 75 6.25 9.77 -12.10
N ALA A 76 5.75 9.67 -10.86
CA ALA A 76 5.50 10.83 -9.99
C ALA A 76 6.75 11.56 -9.48
N GLY A 77 7.92 10.96 -9.59
CA GLY A 77 9.14 11.48 -8.99
C GLY A 77 9.24 11.29 -7.47
N MET A 78 10.43 11.43 -6.93
CA MET A 78 10.73 11.08 -5.53
C MET A 78 9.97 11.94 -4.51
N THR A 79 9.95 13.24 -4.72
CA THR A 79 9.31 14.19 -3.77
C THR A 79 7.81 13.99 -3.66
N ALA A 80 7.12 13.80 -4.80
CA ALA A 80 5.68 13.56 -4.83
C ALA A 80 5.34 12.21 -4.18
N SER A 81 6.09 11.16 -4.51
CA SER A 81 5.95 9.83 -3.91
C SER A 81 6.15 9.85 -2.40
N LEU A 82 7.15 10.60 -1.91
CA LEU A 82 7.40 10.73 -0.48
C LEU A 82 6.28 11.47 0.25
N LYS A 83 5.81 12.60 -0.26
CA LYS A 83 4.67 13.34 0.29
C LYS A 83 3.42 12.45 0.35
N TYR A 84 3.16 11.72 -0.71
CA TYR A 84 2.06 10.77 -0.78
C TYR A 84 2.18 9.70 0.31
N MET A 85 3.34 9.04 0.44
CA MET A 85 3.55 8.00 1.44
C MET A 85 3.38 8.52 2.87
N ILE A 86 3.90 9.72 3.19
CA ILE A 86 3.72 10.35 4.51
C ILE A 86 2.24 10.57 4.81
N LYS A 87 1.51 11.20 3.86
CA LYS A 87 0.07 11.44 4.01
C LYS A 87 -0.69 10.12 4.22
N PHE A 88 -0.40 9.12 3.38
CA PHE A 88 -1.01 7.81 3.49
C PHE A 88 -0.77 7.18 4.87
N MET A 89 0.47 7.16 5.38
CA MET A 89 0.81 6.52 6.66
C MET A 89 0.04 7.11 7.83
N VAL A 90 -0.15 8.44 7.85
CA VAL A 90 -0.93 9.12 8.88
C VAL A 90 -2.40 8.69 8.83
N ARG A 91 -2.98 8.61 7.64
CA ARG A 91 -4.38 8.17 7.46
C ARG A 91 -4.55 6.68 7.69
N TYR A 92 -3.57 5.87 7.28
CA TYR A 92 -3.56 4.43 7.53
C TYR A 92 -3.66 4.09 9.02
N ALA A 93 -2.96 4.84 9.88
CA ALA A 93 -3.05 4.65 11.32
C ALA A 93 -4.44 4.92 11.92
N GLN A 94 -5.33 5.58 11.18
CA GLN A 94 -6.67 5.97 11.61
C GLN A 94 -7.78 5.21 10.87
N ALA A 95 -7.44 4.43 9.86
CA ALA A 95 -8.41 3.74 9.00
C ALA A 95 -8.94 2.44 9.62
N GLY A 96 -10.22 2.16 9.43
CA GLY A 96 -10.83 0.87 9.71
C GLY A 96 -10.44 -0.20 8.69
N ALA A 97 -10.33 0.18 7.40
CA ALA A 97 -9.84 -0.74 6.38
C ALA A 97 -9.05 -0.04 5.28
N VAL A 98 -8.18 -0.80 4.62
CA VAL A 98 -7.39 -0.39 3.46
C VAL A 98 -7.52 -1.43 2.36
N PHE A 99 -7.86 -1.00 1.16
CA PHE A 99 -7.93 -1.84 -0.03
C PHE A 99 -6.80 -1.46 -1.00
N VAL A 100 -6.06 -2.46 -1.46
CA VAL A 100 -4.96 -2.29 -2.42
C VAL A 100 -5.07 -3.34 -3.53
N CYS A 101 -4.60 -3.01 -4.74
CA CYS A 101 -4.55 -3.97 -5.86
C CYS A 101 -3.19 -4.66 -5.98
N ASN A 102 -2.12 -3.98 -5.61
CA ASN A 102 -0.75 -4.45 -5.77
C ASN A 102 -0.02 -4.56 -4.43
N TYR A 103 1.21 -5.07 -4.45
CA TYR A 103 2.10 -4.95 -3.31
C TYR A 103 2.34 -3.49 -2.97
N PHE A 104 1.91 -3.09 -1.79
CA PHE A 104 1.95 -1.70 -1.38
C PHE A 104 2.83 -1.53 -0.13
N VAL A 105 4.07 -1.13 -0.37
CA VAL A 105 5.12 -1.00 0.65
C VAL A 105 4.69 -0.21 1.90
N PRO A 106 3.94 0.91 1.79
CA PRO A 106 3.48 1.61 2.98
C PRO A 106 2.64 0.75 3.95
N CYS A 107 1.78 -0.14 3.45
CA CYS A 107 0.98 -1.03 4.31
C CYS A 107 1.83 -2.00 5.12
N THR A 108 3.03 -2.32 4.66
CA THR A 108 3.92 -3.32 5.25
C THR A 108 5.04 -2.72 6.10
N ALA A 109 5.10 -1.39 6.21
CA ALA A 109 6.21 -0.67 6.84
C ALA A 109 6.31 -0.88 8.35
N CYS A 110 5.20 -1.11 9.05
CA CYS A 110 5.16 -1.30 10.50
C CYS A 110 4.04 -2.26 10.89
N LYS A 111 4.02 -2.66 12.16
CA LYS A 111 2.87 -3.41 12.70
C LYS A 111 1.65 -2.50 12.75
N LYS A 112 0.61 -2.83 11.99
CA LYS A 112 -0.66 -2.09 11.99
C LYS A 112 -1.43 -2.29 13.29
N ARG A 113 -2.45 -1.46 13.52
CA ARG A 113 -3.44 -1.68 14.57
C ARG A 113 -4.28 -2.92 14.27
N SER A 114 -4.70 -3.63 15.30
CA SER A 114 -5.54 -4.85 15.19
C SER A 114 -6.90 -4.57 14.56
N GLU A 115 -7.43 -3.38 14.82
CA GLU A 115 -8.73 -2.91 14.34
C GLU A 115 -8.72 -2.62 12.85
N THR A 116 -7.57 -2.23 12.29
CA THR A 116 -7.44 -1.94 10.85
C THR A 116 -7.33 -3.23 10.04
N LYS A 117 -8.16 -3.40 9.03
CA LYS A 117 -8.05 -4.51 8.06
C LYS A 117 -7.37 -4.06 6.79
N VAL A 118 -6.50 -4.89 6.25
CA VAL A 118 -5.84 -4.67 4.95
C VAL A 118 -6.22 -5.80 4.01
N VAL A 119 -6.83 -5.42 2.89
CA VAL A 119 -7.34 -6.34 1.86
C VAL A 119 -6.61 -6.08 0.55
N GLN A 120 -5.97 -7.09 0.01
CA GLN A 120 -5.44 -7.03 -1.33
C GLN A 120 -6.48 -7.58 -2.30
N LEU A 121 -6.93 -6.72 -3.21
CA LEU A 121 -7.78 -7.10 -4.34
C LEU A 121 -6.89 -7.53 -5.49
N TRP A 122 -7.09 -8.75 -5.97
CA TRP A 122 -6.34 -9.22 -7.13
C TRP A 122 -6.82 -8.51 -8.41
N HIS A 123 -5.90 -8.23 -9.31
CA HIS A 123 -6.17 -7.48 -10.55
C HIS A 123 -6.00 -8.31 -11.82
N SER A 124 -5.73 -9.61 -11.69
CA SER A 124 -5.47 -10.51 -12.82
C SER A 124 -6.32 -11.76 -12.70
N CYS A 125 -6.84 -12.25 -13.84
CA CYS A 125 -7.56 -13.50 -13.89
C CYS A 125 -6.58 -14.68 -13.97
N GLY A 126 -6.63 -15.55 -12.97
CA GLY A 126 -5.82 -16.77 -12.91
C GLY A 126 -4.35 -16.60 -12.57
N ALA A 127 -3.67 -17.70 -12.32
CA ALA A 127 -2.26 -17.78 -11.99
C ALA A 127 -1.40 -17.93 -13.26
N LEU A 128 -1.29 -16.88 -14.05
CA LEU A 128 -0.56 -16.90 -15.33
C LEU A 128 0.96 -16.83 -15.16
N LYS A 129 1.45 -16.42 -13.98
CA LYS A 129 2.88 -16.35 -13.65
C LYS A 129 3.09 -16.57 -12.16
N LYS A 130 4.35 -16.82 -11.77
CA LYS A 130 4.76 -16.82 -10.37
C LYS A 130 4.66 -15.42 -9.78
N PHE A 131 4.42 -15.30 -8.47
CA PHE A 131 4.24 -14.03 -7.75
C PHE A 131 5.06 -13.97 -6.48
N GLY A 132 5.31 -12.75 -6.04
CA GLY A 132 5.96 -12.50 -4.76
C GLY A 132 7.34 -13.10 -4.68
N TYR A 133 7.61 -13.84 -3.63
CA TYR A 133 8.92 -14.45 -3.38
C TYR A 133 9.26 -15.60 -4.34
N ASP A 134 8.28 -16.17 -5.04
CA ASP A 134 8.49 -17.20 -6.06
C ASP A 134 8.81 -16.62 -7.45
N ALA A 135 8.71 -15.30 -7.61
CA ALA A 135 9.02 -14.55 -8.83
C ALA A 135 10.24 -13.64 -8.59
N PRO A 136 11.44 -14.03 -9.06
CA PRO A 136 12.67 -13.23 -8.84
C PRO A 136 12.57 -11.79 -9.37
N ASP A 137 11.73 -11.57 -10.37
CA ASP A 137 11.57 -10.26 -11.02
C ASP A 137 10.60 -9.33 -10.28
N ASP A 138 9.74 -9.86 -9.41
CA ASP A 138 8.74 -9.09 -8.66
C ASP A 138 9.36 -8.37 -7.45
N ILE A 139 10.33 -9.01 -6.78
CA ILE A 139 10.99 -8.48 -5.60
C ILE A 139 12.50 -8.54 -5.78
N SER A 140 13.13 -7.38 -5.88
CA SER A 140 14.59 -7.29 -5.99
C SER A 140 15.29 -7.94 -4.79
N SER A 141 16.35 -8.72 -5.03
CA SER A 141 17.19 -9.31 -3.99
C SER A 141 17.86 -8.28 -3.07
N HIS A 142 17.96 -7.03 -3.51
CA HIS A 142 18.50 -5.90 -2.74
C HIS A 142 17.45 -5.22 -1.85
N PHE A 143 16.16 -5.54 -2.01
CA PHE A 143 15.11 -5.05 -1.14
C PHE A 143 15.08 -5.88 0.15
N ARG A 144 15.36 -5.27 1.30
CA ARG A 144 15.39 -5.88 2.62
C ARG A 144 14.15 -5.55 3.47
N GLY A 145 13.11 -5.05 2.85
CA GLY A 145 11.82 -4.77 3.46
C GLY A 145 10.86 -5.97 3.42
N SER A 146 9.60 -5.72 3.71
CA SER A 146 8.52 -6.69 3.58
C SER A 146 7.50 -6.22 2.57
N VAL A 147 6.95 -7.12 1.78
CA VAL A 147 5.87 -6.84 0.82
C VAL A 147 4.54 -7.50 1.22
N THR A 148 4.55 -8.43 2.17
CA THR A 148 3.37 -9.23 2.54
C THR A 148 2.89 -9.02 3.96
N ARG A 149 3.65 -8.31 4.81
CA ARG A 149 3.24 -8.04 6.20
C ARG A 149 1.91 -7.27 6.24
N ASN A 150 1.08 -7.59 7.21
CA ASN A 150 -0.16 -6.88 7.56
C ASN A 150 -1.36 -7.11 6.64
N TYR A 151 -1.25 -7.85 5.56
CA TYR A 151 -2.43 -8.22 4.78
C TYR A 151 -3.27 -9.24 5.56
N ASP A 152 -4.55 -8.93 5.81
CA ASP A 152 -5.49 -9.84 6.46
C ASP A 152 -6.20 -10.74 5.46
N TYR A 153 -6.44 -10.22 4.25
CA TYR A 153 -7.16 -10.93 3.19
C TYR A 153 -6.51 -10.71 1.84
N TYR A 154 -6.51 -11.76 1.05
CA TYR A 154 -6.16 -11.75 -0.37
C TYR A 154 -7.36 -12.28 -1.14
N THR A 155 -7.85 -11.53 -2.13
CA THR A 155 -8.81 -12.09 -3.08
C THR A 155 -8.04 -12.80 -4.18
N VAL A 156 -8.50 -13.98 -4.55
CA VAL A 156 -7.97 -14.79 -5.67
C VAL A 156 -9.12 -15.09 -6.62
N SER A 157 -8.83 -15.15 -7.90
CA SER A 157 -9.80 -15.52 -8.96
C SER A 157 -9.61 -16.96 -9.39
#